data_0a5666641be585ba4ab6a589679040df
#
_entry.id   0a5666641be585ba4ab6a589679040df
#
_cell.length_a   1.000
_cell.length_b   1.000
_cell.length_c   1.000
_cell.angle_alpha   90.00
_cell.angle_beta   90.00
_cell.angle_gamma   90.00
#
_symmetry.space_group_name_H-M   'P 1'
#
loop_
_entity.id
_entity.type
_entity.pdbx_description
1 polymer ?
#
loop_
_entity_poly.entity_id
_entity_poly.type
_entity_poly.pdbx_seq_one_letter_code
_entity_poly.pdbx_strand_id
1 'polypeptide(L)'
;DNALNYNPEAEVNNGSCQYYDVTPYTIITPAGFPDMIIPENNPTTVEGIALGEKLFNDPILSSNNTLSCVDCHIKNSSFSDPNQLSIGIDGFLGNRNASTLINLGWNSSFNWDGSAKTLEEQAFEPVTNTLEMHNTWENVENTLNSNSEYLSLFKQSFNINYIDSVHIVKAIAQYERSLVSANSKFDEFYRGEESLTLSELNGYAIYNSEQGDCFHCHGTLLFTDNLFHNNGLDSEEPFSDIGLAEVSNNPLDNGKFKTPTLRNIEYSAPYMHDGRFATLEEVVTHYNEGGHYSSTVDPLMKKLGIGLQLTNQDLADLVNFLKTLSDKEFISEK
;
A
#
# COMPACT_ATOMS: atom_id res chain seq x y z
N ASP A 1 -6.86 15.29 -32.08
CA ASP A 1 -8.15 14.92 -31.48
C ASP A 1 -8.20 13.40 -31.28
N ASN A 2 -8.68 12.94 -30.13
CA ASN A 2 -8.73 11.53 -29.74
C ASN A 2 -10.06 10.84 -30.10
N ALA A 3 -10.95 11.54 -30.83
CA ALA A 3 -12.24 10.99 -31.22
C ALA A 3 -12.11 9.75 -32.12
N LEU A 4 -13.03 8.79 -31.97
CA LEU A 4 -13.09 7.55 -32.78
C LEU A 4 -13.31 7.84 -34.26
N ASN A 5 -14.03 8.91 -34.57
CA ASN A 5 -14.38 9.37 -35.91
C ASN A 5 -13.59 10.63 -36.32
N TYR A 6 -12.39 10.83 -35.74
CA TYR A 6 -11.54 11.97 -36.07
C TYR A 6 -11.20 12.01 -37.56
N ASN A 7 -11.43 13.15 -38.20
CA ASN A 7 -11.01 13.40 -39.57
C ASN A 7 -9.99 14.58 -39.55
N PRO A 8 -8.72 14.33 -39.87
CA PRO A 8 -7.69 15.36 -39.89
C PRO A 8 -7.92 16.44 -40.97
N GLU A 9 -8.77 16.17 -41.97
CA GLU A 9 -9.09 17.14 -43.02
C GLU A 9 -10.34 18.00 -42.72
N ALA A 10 -10.97 17.77 -41.53
CA ALA A 10 -12.15 18.57 -41.13
C ALA A 10 -11.71 19.99 -40.72
N GLU A 11 -12.29 20.99 -41.38
CA GLU A 11 -12.03 22.40 -41.12
C GLU A 11 -12.90 22.97 -39.99
N VAL A 12 -13.98 22.28 -39.64
CA VAL A 12 -14.97 22.74 -38.62
C VAL A 12 -15.32 21.61 -37.66
N ASN A 13 -15.25 21.89 -36.37
CA ASN A 13 -15.81 21.00 -35.34
C ASN A 13 -17.34 21.18 -35.32
N ASN A 14 -18.04 20.17 -35.79
CA ASN A 14 -19.53 20.13 -35.82
C ASN A 14 -20.15 19.44 -34.60
N GLY A 15 -19.34 19.07 -33.58
CA GLY A 15 -19.80 18.37 -32.39
C GLY A 15 -20.10 16.88 -32.59
N SER A 16 -19.72 16.27 -33.75
CA SER A 16 -19.98 14.85 -34.04
C SER A 16 -18.86 13.91 -33.59
N CYS A 17 -17.89 14.39 -32.80
CA CYS A 17 -16.83 13.57 -32.24
C CYS A 17 -17.43 12.47 -31.36
N GLN A 18 -16.99 11.24 -31.62
CA GLN A 18 -17.35 10.06 -30.83
C GLN A 18 -16.15 9.60 -30.02
N TYR A 19 -16.39 9.27 -28.76
CA TYR A 19 -15.39 8.72 -27.84
C TYR A 19 -15.88 7.38 -27.31
N TYR A 20 -14.98 6.57 -26.74
CA TYR A 20 -15.42 5.43 -25.96
C TYR A 20 -16.14 5.93 -24.70
N ASP A 21 -17.30 5.38 -24.43
CA ASP A 21 -17.95 5.55 -23.15
C ASP A 21 -17.26 4.66 -22.12
N VAL A 22 -16.64 5.27 -21.12
CA VAL A 22 -16.06 4.54 -19.99
C VAL A 22 -17.15 4.23 -18.97
N THR A 23 -17.10 3.06 -18.35
CA THR A 23 -18.06 2.63 -17.33
C THR A 23 -17.59 3.09 -15.94
N PRO A 24 -18.26 4.06 -15.30
CA PRO A 24 -17.89 4.46 -13.95
C PRO A 24 -17.91 3.27 -12.98
N TYR A 25 -16.87 3.15 -12.16
CA TYR A 25 -16.79 2.16 -11.11
C TYR A 25 -16.89 2.83 -9.75
N THR A 26 -17.90 2.45 -8.95
CA THR A 26 -18.08 2.98 -7.60
C THR A 26 -17.44 2.03 -6.59
N ILE A 27 -16.40 2.48 -5.92
CA ILE A 27 -15.82 1.75 -4.78
C ILE A 27 -16.80 1.90 -3.61
N ILE A 28 -17.35 0.78 -3.14
CA ILE A 28 -18.28 0.77 -2.02
C ILE A 28 -17.48 1.02 -0.74
N THR A 29 -17.81 2.08 -0.01
CA THR A 29 -17.22 2.36 1.30
C THR A 29 -17.66 1.32 2.32
N PRO A 30 -16.72 0.55 2.91
CA PRO A 30 -17.06 -0.44 3.92
C PRO A 30 -17.64 0.20 5.19
N ALA A 31 -18.41 -0.57 5.95
CA ALA A 31 -19.03 -0.10 7.18
C ALA A 31 -17.99 0.47 8.16
N GLY A 32 -18.19 1.72 8.57
CA GLY A 32 -17.33 2.44 9.51
C GLY A 32 -16.04 3.02 8.92
N PHE A 33 -15.75 2.80 7.64
CA PHE A 33 -14.67 3.52 6.95
C PHE A 33 -15.13 4.94 6.60
N PRO A 34 -14.22 5.92 6.55
CA PRO A 34 -14.54 7.22 5.97
C PRO A 34 -14.77 7.09 4.45
N ASP A 35 -15.44 8.08 3.84
CA ASP A 35 -15.57 8.11 2.39
C ASP A 35 -14.20 8.20 1.72
N MET A 36 -13.99 7.40 0.67
CA MET A 36 -12.76 7.43 -0.11
C MET A 36 -12.75 8.67 -1.01
N ILE A 37 -11.63 9.39 -1.02
CA ILE A 37 -11.44 10.53 -1.91
C ILE A 37 -10.87 10.03 -3.24
N ILE A 38 -11.71 10.06 -4.28
CA ILE A 38 -11.29 9.72 -5.65
C ILE A 38 -10.82 11.01 -6.34
N PRO A 39 -9.60 11.06 -6.90
CA PRO A 39 -9.11 12.23 -7.62
C PRO A 39 -9.98 12.57 -8.83
N GLU A 40 -10.38 13.83 -8.97
CA GLU A 40 -11.21 14.29 -10.11
C GLU A 40 -10.53 14.05 -11.47
N ASN A 41 -9.19 14.12 -11.50
CA ASN A 41 -8.40 13.91 -12.72
C ASN A 41 -8.06 12.44 -13.00
N ASN A 42 -8.51 11.51 -12.12
CA ASN A 42 -8.39 10.06 -12.29
C ASN A 42 -9.59 9.33 -11.67
N PRO A 43 -10.83 9.56 -12.17
CA PRO A 43 -12.00 8.85 -11.68
C PRO A 43 -11.88 7.36 -11.98
N THR A 44 -12.37 6.53 -11.07
CA THR A 44 -12.30 5.07 -11.18
C THR A 44 -13.30 4.55 -12.21
N THR A 45 -12.84 3.76 -13.16
CA THR A 45 -13.64 3.14 -14.22
C THR A 45 -13.36 1.64 -14.31
N VAL A 46 -14.32 0.87 -14.82
CA VAL A 46 -14.16 -0.57 -15.03
C VAL A 46 -12.99 -0.85 -15.97
N GLU A 47 -12.90 -0.10 -17.07
CA GLU A 47 -11.86 -0.25 -18.08
C GLU A 47 -10.48 0.17 -17.54
N GLY A 48 -10.44 1.25 -16.73
CA GLY A 48 -9.20 1.73 -16.10
C GLY A 48 -8.66 0.75 -15.08
N ILE A 49 -9.52 0.16 -14.24
CA ILE A 49 -9.14 -0.89 -13.28
C ILE A 49 -8.60 -2.12 -14.02
N ALA A 50 -9.30 -2.61 -15.03
CA ALA A 50 -8.88 -3.79 -15.80
C ALA A 50 -7.54 -3.56 -16.52
N LEU A 51 -7.32 -2.35 -17.06
CA LEU A 51 -6.04 -1.98 -17.65
C LEU A 51 -4.94 -1.91 -16.60
N GLY A 52 -5.22 -1.32 -15.42
CA GLY A 52 -4.29 -1.25 -14.30
C GLY A 52 -3.90 -2.63 -13.79
N GLU A 53 -4.85 -3.55 -13.64
CA GLU A 53 -4.60 -4.95 -13.27
C GLU A 53 -3.70 -5.64 -14.30
N LYS A 54 -3.97 -5.44 -15.60
CA LYS A 54 -3.13 -5.99 -16.66
C LYS A 54 -1.70 -5.47 -16.58
N LEU A 55 -1.51 -4.15 -16.41
CA LEU A 55 -0.19 -3.53 -16.28
C LEU A 55 0.55 -4.00 -15.02
N PHE A 56 -0.17 -4.16 -13.91
CA PHE A 56 0.38 -4.64 -12.64
C PHE A 56 0.96 -6.06 -12.75
N ASN A 57 0.32 -6.90 -13.57
CA ASN A 57 0.74 -8.29 -13.78
C ASN A 57 1.68 -8.49 -14.98
N ASP A 58 1.90 -7.47 -15.81
CA ASP A 58 2.70 -7.59 -17.03
C ASP A 58 4.15 -7.10 -16.78
N PRO A 59 5.18 -7.90 -17.05
CA PRO A 59 6.57 -7.48 -16.88
C PRO A 59 7.05 -6.43 -17.91
N ILE A 60 6.19 -6.00 -18.84
CA ILE A 60 6.49 -5.04 -19.91
C ILE A 60 7.04 -3.70 -19.39
N LEU A 61 6.76 -3.35 -18.12
CA LEU A 61 7.25 -2.12 -17.51
C LEU A 61 8.71 -2.20 -17.07
N SER A 62 9.27 -3.39 -16.87
CA SER A 62 10.69 -3.56 -16.49
C SER A 62 11.60 -3.54 -17.73
N SER A 63 12.87 -3.13 -17.55
CA SER A 63 13.77 -2.88 -18.69
C SER A 63 14.10 -4.12 -19.51
N ASN A 64 14.00 -5.31 -18.92
CA ASN A 64 14.26 -6.59 -19.60
C ASN A 64 13.01 -7.48 -19.72
N ASN A 65 11.82 -6.96 -19.37
CA ASN A 65 10.54 -7.66 -19.38
C ASN A 65 10.52 -8.94 -18.52
N THR A 66 11.13 -8.93 -17.34
CA THR A 66 11.17 -10.10 -16.44
C THR A 66 10.58 -9.84 -15.06
N LEU A 67 10.30 -8.60 -14.69
CA LEU A 67 9.76 -8.22 -13.38
C LEU A 67 8.49 -7.40 -13.55
N SER A 68 7.45 -7.76 -12.84
CA SER A 68 6.17 -7.06 -12.76
C SER A 68 5.89 -6.64 -11.30
N CYS A 69 4.84 -5.84 -11.06
CA CYS A 69 4.49 -5.43 -9.69
C CYS A 69 4.10 -6.63 -8.82
N VAL A 70 3.41 -7.64 -9.40
CA VAL A 70 2.98 -8.83 -8.67
C VAL A 70 4.12 -9.70 -8.16
N ASP A 71 5.34 -9.56 -8.70
CA ASP A 71 6.50 -10.33 -8.24
C ASP A 71 7.00 -9.89 -6.85
N CYS A 72 6.74 -8.61 -6.49
CA CYS A 72 7.05 -8.05 -5.16
C CYS A 72 5.78 -7.80 -4.31
N HIS A 73 4.61 -7.72 -4.94
CA HIS A 73 3.32 -7.49 -4.28
C HIS A 73 2.40 -8.70 -4.46
N ILE A 74 2.73 -9.77 -3.73
CA ILE A 74 2.12 -11.09 -3.88
C ILE A 74 0.75 -11.12 -3.17
N LYS A 75 -0.32 -11.45 -3.91
CA LYS A 75 -1.69 -11.45 -3.39
C LYS A 75 -1.86 -12.25 -2.10
N ASN A 76 -1.31 -13.48 -2.05
CA ASN A 76 -1.43 -14.35 -0.88
C ASN A 76 -0.64 -13.83 0.34
N SER A 77 0.26 -12.88 0.13
CA SER A 77 0.97 -12.13 1.17
C SER A 77 0.34 -10.75 1.40
N SER A 78 -0.97 -10.60 1.13
CA SER A 78 -1.68 -9.32 1.23
C SER A 78 -1.08 -8.21 0.35
N PHE A 79 -0.61 -8.56 -0.85
CA PHE A 79 0.10 -7.67 -1.76
C PHE A 79 1.35 -7.04 -1.14
N SER A 80 2.08 -7.80 -0.31
CA SER A 80 3.43 -7.50 0.16
C SER A 80 4.41 -8.60 -0.28
N ASP A 81 5.71 -8.42 -0.04
CA ASP A 81 6.73 -9.42 -0.34
C ASP A 81 7.00 -10.29 0.90
N PRO A 82 6.90 -11.63 0.81
CA PRO A 82 7.27 -12.53 1.91
C PRO A 82 8.80 -12.60 2.17
N ASN A 83 9.61 -12.04 1.27
CA ASN A 83 11.02 -11.85 1.52
C ASN A 83 11.27 -10.58 2.34
N GLN A 84 12.35 -10.56 3.10
CA GLN A 84 12.74 -9.39 3.87
C GLN A 84 12.89 -8.14 3.00
N LEU A 85 13.56 -8.29 1.86
CA LEU A 85 13.74 -7.26 0.85
C LEU A 85 13.49 -7.86 -0.53
N SER A 86 12.81 -7.13 -1.39
CA SER A 86 12.54 -7.53 -2.77
C SER A 86 13.82 -7.52 -3.62
N ILE A 87 13.86 -8.39 -4.63
CA ILE A 87 14.98 -8.50 -5.56
C ILE A 87 14.58 -7.85 -6.89
N GLY A 88 15.30 -6.81 -7.30
CA GLY A 88 15.10 -6.17 -8.59
C GLY A 88 15.69 -6.97 -9.76
N ILE A 89 15.46 -6.47 -10.99
CA ILE A 89 15.81 -7.18 -12.23
C ILE A 89 17.31 -7.46 -12.38
N ASP A 90 18.17 -6.64 -11.78
CA ASP A 90 19.62 -6.79 -11.81
C ASP A 90 20.15 -7.66 -10.65
N GLY A 91 19.27 -8.24 -9.83
CA GLY A 91 19.60 -9.06 -8.69
C GLY A 91 20.01 -8.26 -7.44
N PHE A 92 19.84 -6.94 -7.44
CA PHE A 92 20.06 -6.11 -6.25
C PHE A 92 18.84 -6.16 -5.33
N LEU A 93 19.10 -6.09 -4.03
CA LEU A 93 18.05 -5.99 -3.02
C LEU A 93 17.55 -4.54 -2.91
N GLY A 94 16.26 -4.38 -2.71
CA GLY A 94 15.66 -3.11 -2.28
C GLY A 94 16.18 -2.69 -0.90
N ASN A 95 15.88 -1.47 -0.50
CA ASN A 95 16.33 -0.92 0.78
C ASN A 95 15.31 -1.13 1.91
N ARG A 96 14.05 -1.34 1.57
CA ARG A 96 12.93 -1.51 2.51
C ARG A 96 12.03 -2.66 2.09
N ASN A 97 11.31 -3.23 3.04
CA ASN A 97 10.31 -4.25 2.78
C ASN A 97 9.16 -3.67 1.95
N ALA A 98 8.63 -4.45 1.00
CA ALA A 98 7.49 -4.04 0.18
C ALA A 98 6.22 -3.95 1.02
N SER A 99 5.64 -2.76 1.11
CA SER A 99 4.40 -2.52 1.86
C SER A 99 3.22 -3.25 1.23
N THR A 100 2.23 -3.60 2.04
CA THR A 100 0.94 -4.10 1.56
C THR A 100 0.21 -3.04 0.72
N LEU A 101 -0.46 -3.46 -0.36
CA LEU A 101 -1.21 -2.57 -1.26
C LEU A 101 -2.73 -2.58 -1.01
N ILE A 102 -3.18 -2.91 0.20
CA ILE A 102 -4.61 -2.91 0.54
C ILE A 102 -5.07 -1.55 1.08
N ASN A 103 -6.31 -1.19 0.74
CA ASN A 103 -6.98 0.00 1.26
C ASN A 103 -6.23 1.32 1.00
N LEU A 104 -5.39 1.37 -0.01
CA LEU A 104 -4.52 2.52 -0.31
C LEU A 104 -5.29 3.80 -0.65
N GLY A 105 -6.54 3.69 -1.12
CA GLY A 105 -7.37 4.85 -1.41
C GLY A 105 -7.68 5.74 -0.20
N TRP A 106 -7.43 5.26 1.03
CA TRP A 106 -7.56 6.03 2.27
C TRP A 106 -6.25 6.57 2.82
N ASN A 107 -5.13 6.29 2.16
CA ASN A 107 -3.83 6.79 2.58
C ASN A 107 -3.65 8.26 2.17
N SER A 108 -2.98 9.04 3.02
CA SER A 108 -2.63 10.44 2.76
C SER A 108 -1.23 10.62 2.17
N SER A 109 -0.42 9.58 2.21
CA SER A 109 0.93 9.51 1.62
C SER A 109 1.34 8.06 1.44
N PHE A 110 2.35 7.82 0.62
CA PHE A 110 2.80 6.50 0.21
C PHE A 110 4.30 6.36 0.45
N ASN A 111 4.81 5.14 0.34
CA ASN A 111 6.11 4.70 0.79
C ASN A 111 6.27 4.82 2.32
N TRP A 112 7.25 4.12 2.88
CA TRP A 112 7.51 4.12 4.31
C TRP A 112 7.89 5.51 4.87
N ASP A 113 8.51 6.35 4.03
CA ASP A 113 8.98 7.69 4.36
C ASP A 113 8.05 8.82 3.90
N GLY A 114 6.95 8.49 3.22
CA GLY A 114 5.99 9.47 2.69
C GLY A 114 6.49 10.28 1.50
N SER A 115 7.46 9.78 0.74
CA SER A 115 8.03 10.43 -0.43
C SER A 115 6.99 10.72 -1.52
N ALA A 116 6.01 9.83 -1.73
CA ALA A 116 4.91 10.06 -2.65
C ALA A 116 3.64 10.56 -1.94
N LYS A 117 2.90 11.49 -2.56
CA LYS A 117 1.68 12.09 -2.03
C LYS A 117 0.40 11.52 -2.65
N THR A 118 0.51 10.86 -3.79
CA THR A 118 -0.60 10.21 -4.48
C THR A 118 -0.17 8.81 -4.93
N LEU A 119 -1.13 7.92 -5.22
CA LEU A 119 -0.85 6.61 -5.81
C LEU A 119 -0.18 6.77 -7.17
N GLU A 120 -0.63 7.75 -7.94
CA GLU A 120 -0.07 8.07 -9.24
C GLU A 120 1.42 8.48 -9.14
N GLU A 121 1.81 9.27 -8.13
CA GLU A 121 3.21 9.62 -7.87
C GLU A 121 4.01 8.39 -7.45
N GLN A 122 3.47 7.56 -6.57
CA GLN A 122 4.15 6.35 -6.11
C GLN A 122 4.44 5.39 -7.28
N ALA A 123 3.48 5.16 -8.17
CA ALA A 123 3.63 4.26 -9.31
C ALA A 123 4.71 4.69 -10.34
N PHE A 124 5.17 5.94 -10.29
CA PHE A 124 6.32 6.38 -11.11
C PHE A 124 7.66 5.80 -10.65
N GLU A 125 7.84 5.61 -9.35
CA GLU A 125 9.14 5.31 -8.77
C GLU A 125 9.67 3.92 -9.14
N PRO A 126 8.93 2.81 -8.99
CA PRO A 126 9.42 1.45 -9.21
C PRO A 126 9.96 1.22 -10.62
N VAL A 127 9.35 1.87 -11.62
CA VAL A 127 9.74 1.72 -13.04
C VAL A 127 11.15 2.24 -13.28
N THR A 128 11.52 3.36 -12.66
CA THR A 128 12.83 4.01 -12.88
C THR A 128 13.88 3.67 -11.83
N ASN A 129 13.47 3.03 -10.73
CA ASN A 129 14.37 2.66 -9.66
C ASN A 129 15.34 1.56 -10.14
N THR A 130 16.64 1.81 -10.01
CA THR A 130 17.69 0.88 -10.40
C THR A 130 17.76 -0.38 -9.54
N LEU A 131 17.15 -0.35 -8.35
CA LEU A 131 17.04 -1.50 -7.45
C LEU A 131 15.77 -2.34 -7.72
N GLU A 132 14.90 -1.90 -8.66
CA GLU A 132 13.62 -2.53 -8.96
C GLU A 132 13.50 -2.84 -10.46
N MET A 133 12.70 -2.09 -11.24
CA MET A 133 12.43 -2.37 -12.66
C MET A 133 13.50 -1.81 -13.61
N HIS A 134 14.32 -0.87 -13.16
CA HIS A 134 15.47 -0.28 -13.86
C HIS A 134 15.18 0.06 -15.33
N ASN A 135 14.08 0.74 -15.59
CA ASN A 135 13.66 1.15 -16.93
C ASN A 135 13.66 2.68 -17.05
N THR A 136 13.31 3.21 -18.20
CA THR A 136 13.02 4.62 -18.43
C THR A 136 11.60 4.77 -18.94
N TRP A 137 10.94 5.86 -18.56
CA TRP A 137 9.58 6.13 -19.05
C TRP A 137 9.53 6.26 -20.57
N GLU A 138 10.56 6.83 -21.20
CA GLU A 138 10.66 6.89 -22.66
C GLU A 138 10.65 5.50 -23.29
N ASN A 139 11.39 4.53 -22.74
CA ASN A 139 11.40 3.16 -23.24
C ASN A 139 10.06 2.46 -23.04
N VAL A 140 9.44 2.64 -21.87
CA VAL A 140 8.09 2.07 -21.58
C VAL A 140 7.05 2.63 -22.53
N GLU A 141 7.00 3.96 -22.71
CA GLU A 141 6.07 4.61 -23.64
C GLU A 141 6.26 4.10 -25.08
N ASN A 142 7.50 4.03 -25.57
CA ASN A 142 7.81 3.52 -26.89
C ASN A 142 7.37 2.05 -27.06
N THR A 143 7.60 1.22 -26.04
CA THR A 143 7.22 -0.19 -26.05
C THR A 143 5.70 -0.37 -26.11
N LEU A 144 4.97 0.33 -25.23
CA LEU A 144 3.51 0.25 -25.20
C LEU A 144 2.85 0.85 -26.45
N ASN A 145 3.38 1.96 -26.99
CA ASN A 145 2.88 2.55 -28.25
C ASN A 145 3.16 1.68 -29.49
N SER A 146 4.11 0.76 -29.41
CA SER A 146 4.37 -0.23 -30.46
C SER A 146 3.46 -1.46 -30.37
N ASN A 147 2.70 -1.60 -29.28
CA ASN A 147 1.81 -2.72 -29.01
C ASN A 147 0.35 -2.34 -29.29
N SER A 148 -0.23 -2.94 -30.35
CA SER A 148 -1.60 -2.63 -30.77
C SER A 148 -2.68 -2.99 -29.77
N GLU A 149 -2.45 -4.01 -28.91
CA GLU A 149 -3.37 -4.37 -27.84
C GLU A 149 -3.42 -3.26 -26.78
N TYR A 150 -2.26 -2.81 -26.31
CA TYR A 150 -2.19 -1.71 -25.34
C TYR A 150 -2.74 -0.40 -25.91
N LEU A 151 -2.43 -0.05 -27.15
CA LEU A 151 -3.04 1.12 -27.80
C LEU A 151 -4.56 1.06 -27.78
N SER A 152 -5.15 -0.13 -28.05
CA SER A 152 -6.60 -0.32 -28.00
C SER A 152 -7.14 -0.17 -26.57
N LEU A 153 -6.49 -0.78 -25.57
CA LEU A 153 -6.92 -0.72 -24.16
C LEU A 153 -6.85 0.70 -23.60
N PHE A 154 -5.76 1.42 -23.84
CA PHE A 154 -5.63 2.81 -23.41
C PHE A 154 -6.62 3.74 -24.13
N LYS A 155 -6.91 3.48 -25.40
CA LYS A 155 -7.94 4.22 -26.12
C LYS A 155 -9.33 4.00 -25.53
N GLN A 156 -9.65 2.78 -25.11
CA GLN A 156 -10.92 2.44 -24.45
C GLN A 156 -11.03 3.06 -23.06
N SER A 157 -9.93 3.04 -22.28
CA SER A 157 -9.94 3.51 -20.87
C SER A 157 -9.84 5.02 -20.73
N PHE A 158 -9.09 5.69 -21.61
CA PHE A 158 -8.74 7.11 -21.48
C PHE A 158 -9.04 7.96 -22.70
N ASN A 159 -9.56 7.39 -23.78
CA ASN A 159 -9.79 8.08 -25.06
C ASN A 159 -8.53 8.75 -25.64
N ILE A 160 -7.36 8.14 -25.51
CA ILE A 160 -6.07 8.64 -26.02
C ILE A 160 -5.59 7.83 -27.22
N ASN A 161 -4.79 8.43 -28.09
CA ASN A 161 -4.15 7.78 -29.24
C ASN A 161 -2.63 7.62 -29.07
N TYR A 162 -2.06 8.14 -27.98
CA TYR A 162 -0.67 7.98 -27.60
C TYR A 162 -0.60 7.71 -26.10
N ILE A 163 0.11 6.66 -25.75
CA ILE A 163 0.29 6.23 -24.35
C ILE A 163 1.47 6.99 -23.77
N ASP A 164 1.23 7.75 -22.72
CA ASP A 164 2.26 8.41 -21.93
C ASP A 164 2.31 7.85 -20.50
N SER A 165 3.38 8.15 -19.79
CA SER A 165 3.62 7.70 -18.42
C SER A 165 2.50 8.12 -17.46
N VAL A 166 1.90 9.29 -17.65
CA VAL A 166 0.79 9.78 -16.80
C VAL A 166 -0.43 8.86 -16.87
N HIS A 167 -0.81 8.41 -18.07
CA HIS A 167 -1.95 7.51 -18.22
C HIS A 167 -1.62 6.08 -17.75
N ILE A 168 -0.36 5.64 -17.87
CA ILE A 168 0.08 4.35 -17.33
C ILE A 168 -0.09 4.31 -15.82
N VAL A 169 0.46 5.28 -15.10
CA VAL A 169 0.34 5.33 -13.63
C VAL A 169 -1.09 5.58 -13.15
N LYS A 170 -1.90 6.31 -13.92
CA LYS A 170 -3.33 6.45 -13.63
C LYS A 170 -4.08 5.13 -13.67
N ALA A 171 -3.80 4.27 -14.65
CA ALA A 171 -4.42 2.95 -14.72
C ALA A 171 -4.01 2.08 -13.52
N ILE A 172 -2.70 2.02 -13.20
CA ILE A 172 -2.17 1.29 -12.04
C ILE A 172 -2.84 1.79 -10.76
N ALA A 173 -2.89 3.11 -10.54
CA ALA A 173 -3.51 3.71 -9.36
C ALA A 173 -5.02 3.41 -9.25
N GLN A 174 -5.76 3.30 -10.37
CA GLN A 174 -7.16 2.86 -10.33
C GLN A 174 -7.31 1.42 -9.84
N TYR A 175 -6.43 0.52 -10.29
CA TYR A 175 -6.41 -0.87 -9.83
C TYR A 175 -6.05 -0.95 -8.35
N GLU A 176 -4.95 -0.35 -7.92
CA GLU A 176 -4.53 -0.36 -6.50
C GLU A 176 -5.59 0.24 -5.58
N ARG A 177 -6.24 1.32 -6.00
CA ARG A 177 -7.35 1.95 -5.26
C ARG A 177 -8.55 1.02 -5.11
N SER A 178 -8.75 0.08 -6.04
CA SER A 178 -9.81 -0.92 -5.99
C SER A 178 -9.54 -2.10 -5.05
N LEU A 179 -8.31 -2.24 -4.55
CA LEU A 179 -7.90 -3.31 -3.64
C LEU A 179 -8.41 -3.03 -2.21
N VAL A 180 -9.70 -3.26 -1.99
CA VAL A 180 -10.38 -3.01 -0.71
C VAL A 180 -10.54 -4.31 0.07
N SER A 181 -9.93 -4.38 1.26
CA SER A 181 -10.03 -5.49 2.22
C SER A 181 -10.79 -5.02 3.46
N ALA A 182 -11.99 -5.55 3.68
CA ALA A 182 -12.92 -5.12 4.73
C ALA A 182 -13.93 -6.20 5.16
N ASN A 183 -13.59 -7.47 4.98
CA ASN A 183 -14.43 -8.60 5.39
C ASN A 183 -13.68 -9.61 6.27
N SER A 184 -12.88 -9.09 7.20
CA SER A 184 -12.22 -9.90 8.22
C SER A 184 -13.19 -10.34 9.31
N LYS A 185 -12.79 -11.30 10.14
CA LYS A 185 -13.56 -11.71 11.33
C LYS A 185 -13.86 -10.53 12.25
N PHE A 186 -12.91 -9.56 12.37
CA PHE A 186 -13.14 -8.35 13.14
C PHE A 186 -14.21 -7.46 12.50
N ASP A 187 -14.26 -7.35 11.16
CA ASP A 187 -15.30 -6.59 10.47
C ASP A 187 -16.69 -7.22 10.69
N GLU A 188 -16.78 -8.55 10.63
CA GLU A 188 -18.02 -9.28 10.94
C GLU A 188 -18.46 -9.07 12.40
N PHE A 189 -17.49 -9.09 13.34
CA PHE A 189 -17.74 -8.76 14.74
C PHE A 189 -18.23 -7.32 14.90
N TYR A 190 -17.57 -6.36 14.22
CA TYR A 190 -17.96 -4.95 14.27
C TYR A 190 -19.38 -4.73 13.74
N ARG A 191 -19.80 -5.48 12.73
CA ARG A 191 -21.18 -5.49 12.19
C ARG A 191 -22.18 -6.28 13.03
N GLY A 192 -21.71 -6.99 14.06
CA GLY A 192 -22.56 -7.84 14.92
C GLY A 192 -22.98 -9.18 14.27
N GLU A 193 -22.24 -9.65 13.27
CA GLU A 193 -22.48 -10.87 12.48
C GLU A 193 -21.74 -12.09 13.06
N GLU A 194 -20.60 -11.85 13.73
CA GLU A 194 -19.72 -12.88 14.29
C GLU A 194 -19.32 -12.52 15.74
N SER A 195 -18.81 -13.49 16.48
CA SER A 195 -18.32 -13.30 17.85
C SER A 195 -16.82 -13.57 17.93
N LEU A 196 -16.11 -12.76 18.71
CA LEU A 196 -14.72 -13.03 19.06
C LEU A 196 -14.66 -14.05 20.21
N THR A 197 -13.63 -14.89 20.20
CA THR A 197 -13.32 -15.77 21.34
C THR A 197 -12.88 -14.97 22.57
N LEU A 198 -12.81 -15.61 23.75
CA LEU A 198 -12.35 -14.94 24.95
C LEU A 198 -10.91 -14.40 24.82
N SER A 199 -10.03 -15.15 24.15
CA SER A 199 -8.65 -14.72 23.89
C SER A 199 -8.60 -13.50 22.95
N GLU A 200 -9.34 -13.52 21.86
CA GLU A 200 -9.44 -12.40 20.90
C GLU A 200 -10.05 -11.13 21.57
N LEU A 201 -11.08 -11.31 22.42
CA LEU A 201 -11.68 -10.20 23.19
C LEU A 201 -10.70 -9.61 24.19
N ASN A 202 -9.92 -10.46 24.88
CA ASN A 202 -8.90 -9.99 25.79
C ASN A 202 -7.80 -9.23 25.04
N GLY A 203 -7.32 -9.77 23.92
CA GLY A 203 -6.38 -9.10 23.03
C GLY A 203 -6.91 -7.75 22.51
N TYR A 204 -8.17 -7.68 22.13
CA TYR A 204 -8.86 -6.44 21.73
C TYR A 204 -8.90 -5.41 22.85
N ALA A 205 -9.19 -5.87 24.07
CA ALA A 205 -9.19 -5.00 25.25
C ALA A 205 -7.79 -4.45 25.57
N ILE A 206 -6.74 -5.29 25.49
CA ILE A 206 -5.34 -4.87 25.65
C ILE A 206 -4.98 -3.84 24.58
N TYR A 207 -5.27 -4.15 23.31
CA TYR A 207 -5.00 -3.30 22.16
C TYR A 207 -5.57 -1.88 22.33
N ASN A 208 -6.80 -1.74 22.86
CA ASN A 208 -7.50 -0.47 23.05
C ASN A 208 -7.28 0.15 24.44
N SER A 209 -6.29 -0.30 25.20
CA SER A 209 -6.00 0.19 26.53
C SER A 209 -4.62 0.86 26.60
N GLU A 210 -4.41 1.70 27.60
CA GLU A 210 -3.09 2.26 27.94
C GLU A 210 -2.06 1.20 28.33
N GLN A 211 -2.50 -0.04 28.58
CA GLN A 211 -1.62 -1.16 28.84
C GLN A 211 -0.96 -1.67 27.55
N GLY A 212 -1.72 -1.81 26.48
CA GLY A 212 -1.21 -2.24 25.17
C GLY A 212 -0.70 -1.08 24.32
N ASP A 213 -1.30 0.10 24.47
CA ASP A 213 -0.93 1.39 23.87
C ASP A 213 -0.97 1.41 22.31
N CYS A 214 -1.55 0.38 21.67
CA CYS A 214 -1.55 0.22 20.21
C CYS A 214 -2.46 1.22 19.49
N PHE A 215 -3.60 1.55 20.13
CA PHE A 215 -4.69 2.34 19.52
C PHE A 215 -4.31 3.80 19.24
N HIS A 216 -3.24 4.31 19.85
CA HIS A 216 -2.79 5.69 19.60
C HIS A 216 -2.34 5.90 18.14
N CYS A 217 -1.65 4.93 17.57
CA CYS A 217 -1.22 4.97 16.16
C CYS A 217 -2.15 4.16 15.25
N HIS A 218 -2.81 3.13 15.76
CA HIS A 218 -3.63 2.20 15.01
C HIS A 218 -5.12 2.24 15.41
N GLY A 219 -5.63 3.38 15.88
CA GLY A 219 -6.94 3.51 16.55
C GLY A 219 -8.17 3.61 15.65
N THR A 220 -8.02 3.64 14.33
CA THR A 220 -9.13 3.71 13.37
C THR A 220 -9.55 2.32 12.90
N LEU A 221 -10.68 2.19 12.17
CA LEU A 221 -11.04 0.93 11.51
C LEU A 221 -10.13 0.57 10.32
N LEU A 222 -9.30 1.50 9.89
CA LEU A 222 -8.20 1.23 8.95
C LEU A 222 -6.95 0.73 9.68
N PHE A 223 -6.93 0.75 11.01
CA PHE A 223 -5.80 0.36 11.85
C PHE A 223 -4.49 1.10 11.50
N THR A 224 -4.63 2.37 11.18
CA THR A 224 -3.56 3.34 10.92
C THR A 224 -4.09 4.75 11.17
N ASP A 225 -3.22 5.65 11.62
CA ASP A 225 -3.48 7.09 11.67
C ASP A 225 -2.91 7.82 10.43
N ASN A 226 -2.19 7.10 9.56
CA ASN A 226 -1.47 7.63 8.41
C ASN A 226 -0.40 8.69 8.75
N LEU A 227 0.04 8.77 10.02
CA LEU A 227 1.11 9.66 10.46
C LEU A 227 2.46 8.93 10.50
N PHE A 228 3.50 9.66 10.91
CA PHE A 228 4.87 9.15 10.93
C PHE A 228 5.39 9.12 12.36
N HIS A 229 5.81 7.96 12.80
CA HIS A 229 6.28 7.72 14.16
C HIS A 229 7.63 6.99 14.17
N ASN A 230 8.47 7.33 15.11
CA ASN A 230 9.63 6.53 15.47
C ASN A 230 9.22 5.63 16.65
N ASN A 231 9.03 4.36 16.37
CA ASN A 231 8.59 3.35 17.33
C ASN A 231 9.72 2.72 18.16
N GLY A 232 10.89 3.35 18.17
CA GLY A 232 12.04 2.86 18.93
C GLY A 232 12.62 1.56 18.40
N LEU A 233 12.52 1.31 17.08
CA LEU A 233 13.05 0.10 16.46
C LEU A 233 14.58 0.06 16.51
N ASP A 234 15.23 1.22 16.40
CA ASP A 234 16.66 1.40 16.48
C ASP A 234 17.05 2.45 17.54
N SER A 235 18.26 2.32 18.09
CA SER A 235 18.88 3.34 18.91
C SER A 235 19.46 4.48 18.05
N GLU A 236 19.77 5.61 18.67
CA GLU A 236 20.06 6.88 18.04
C GLU A 236 21.28 6.91 17.08
N GLU A 237 22.26 6.00 17.19
CA GLU A 237 23.42 6.08 16.29
C GLU A 237 24.03 4.70 15.97
N PRO A 238 24.26 4.51 14.67
CA PRO A 238 23.71 5.27 13.53
C PRO A 238 22.36 4.69 13.11
N PHE A 239 21.34 5.53 12.89
CA PHE A 239 20.18 5.08 12.13
C PHE A 239 20.66 4.58 10.78
N SER A 240 20.39 3.32 10.45
CA SER A 240 20.69 2.76 9.14
C SER A 240 19.76 3.33 8.06
N ASP A 241 18.56 3.70 8.46
CA ASP A 241 17.52 4.35 7.63
C ASP A 241 16.91 5.49 8.45
N ILE A 242 16.97 6.71 7.91
CA ILE A 242 16.46 7.91 8.57
C ILE A 242 14.99 8.19 8.29
N GLY A 243 14.34 7.39 7.45
CA GLY A 243 12.90 7.45 7.16
C GLY A 243 12.44 8.81 6.66
N LEU A 244 11.40 9.37 7.29
CA LEU A 244 10.82 10.67 6.89
C LEU A 244 11.85 11.80 6.78
N ALA A 245 12.95 11.77 7.51
CA ALA A 245 13.98 12.80 7.44
C ALA A 245 14.65 12.88 6.05
N GLU A 246 14.65 11.82 5.26
CA GLU A 246 15.13 11.84 3.86
C GLU A 246 14.28 12.80 2.99
N VAL A 247 12.99 12.86 3.29
CA VAL A 247 12.01 13.66 2.54
C VAL A 247 11.88 15.07 3.12
N SER A 248 11.76 15.17 4.44
CA SER A 248 11.53 16.46 5.13
C SER A 248 12.79 17.31 5.27
N ASN A 249 13.97 16.72 5.18
CA ASN A 249 15.26 17.34 5.51
C ASN A 249 15.29 17.91 6.94
N ASN A 250 14.49 17.36 7.86
CA ASN A 250 14.41 17.79 9.25
C ASN A 250 14.98 16.68 10.17
N PRO A 251 16.07 16.92 10.90
CA PRO A 251 16.66 15.94 11.80
C PRO A 251 15.70 15.44 12.92
N LEU A 252 14.65 16.19 13.24
CA LEU A 252 13.64 15.77 14.20
C LEU A 252 12.71 14.67 13.65
N ASP A 253 12.84 14.36 12.37
CA ASP A 253 12.08 13.29 11.70
C ASP A 253 12.91 12.01 11.48
N ASN A 254 14.15 11.96 12.00
CA ASN A 254 15.00 10.78 11.90
C ASN A 254 14.32 9.55 12.51
N GLY A 255 14.33 8.43 11.76
CA GLY A 255 13.79 7.15 12.19
C GLY A 255 12.26 7.10 12.26
N LYS A 256 11.56 8.13 11.76
CA LYS A 256 10.11 8.10 11.66
C LYS A 256 9.67 7.45 10.35
N PHE A 257 8.75 6.51 10.48
CA PHE A 257 8.12 5.82 9.35
C PHE A 257 6.60 5.93 9.45
N LYS A 258 5.94 5.85 8.28
CA LYS A 258 4.49 5.88 8.20
C LYS A 258 3.90 4.70 8.95
N THR A 259 2.88 4.94 9.77
CA THR A 259 2.09 3.88 10.41
C THR A 259 1.39 3.05 9.34
N PRO A 260 1.74 1.76 9.14
CA PRO A 260 1.04 0.90 8.20
C PRO A 260 -0.32 0.48 8.74
N THR A 261 -1.23 0.09 7.85
CA THR A 261 -2.45 -0.61 8.27
C THR A 261 -2.09 -1.95 8.91
N LEU A 262 -2.85 -2.36 9.95
CA LEU A 262 -2.75 -3.72 10.49
C LEU A 262 -3.76 -4.70 9.85
N ARG A 263 -4.53 -4.26 8.87
CA ARG A 263 -5.41 -5.16 8.13
C ARG A 263 -4.59 -6.20 7.38
N ASN A 264 -5.02 -7.44 7.42
CA ASN A 264 -4.32 -8.59 6.85
C ASN A 264 -2.89 -8.80 7.40
N ILE A 265 -2.59 -8.26 8.58
CA ILE A 265 -1.24 -8.30 9.16
C ILE A 265 -0.70 -9.72 9.32
N GLU A 266 -1.57 -10.74 9.52
CA GLU A 266 -1.18 -12.16 9.58
C GLU A 266 -0.46 -12.64 8.31
N TYR A 267 -0.75 -12.02 7.15
CA TYR A 267 -0.27 -12.47 5.85
C TYR A 267 0.86 -11.61 5.28
N SER A 268 1.13 -10.45 5.89
CA SER A 268 2.11 -9.49 5.36
C SER A 268 3.47 -9.55 6.06
N ALA A 269 3.82 -10.70 6.66
CA ALA A 269 5.18 -10.92 7.16
C ALA A 269 6.21 -10.91 6.00
N PRO A 270 7.46 -10.47 6.24
CA PRO A 270 8.03 -9.99 7.50
C PRO A 270 7.67 -8.53 7.81
N TYR A 271 7.88 -8.11 9.05
CA TYR A 271 7.36 -6.85 9.59
C TYR A 271 8.43 -5.77 9.77
N MET A 272 7.97 -4.52 9.90
CA MET A 272 8.71 -3.26 9.93
C MET A 272 9.20 -2.84 8.54
N HIS A 273 9.68 -1.60 8.45
CA HIS A 273 10.14 -1.04 7.16
C HIS A 273 11.31 -1.81 6.54
N ASP A 274 12.07 -2.52 7.34
CA ASP A 274 13.23 -3.32 6.92
C ASP A 274 13.00 -4.85 6.98
N GLY A 275 11.77 -5.27 7.33
CA GLY A 275 11.40 -6.68 7.36
C GLY A 275 12.14 -7.53 8.41
N ARG A 276 12.62 -6.92 9.52
CA ARG A 276 13.46 -7.63 10.49
C ARG A 276 12.74 -8.67 11.34
N PHE A 277 11.43 -8.55 11.54
CA PHE A 277 10.65 -9.49 12.33
C PHE A 277 9.87 -10.45 11.44
N ALA A 278 10.05 -11.74 11.67
CA ALA A 278 9.41 -12.79 10.88
C ALA A 278 8.00 -13.15 11.39
N THR A 279 7.68 -12.84 12.66
CA THR A 279 6.44 -13.24 13.31
C THR A 279 5.76 -12.08 14.04
N LEU A 280 4.43 -12.16 14.23
CA LEU A 280 3.69 -11.19 15.06
C LEU A 280 4.12 -11.25 16.51
N GLU A 281 4.53 -12.42 16.99
CA GLU A 281 5.05 -12.62 18.32
C GLU A 281 6.33 -11.79 18.57
N GLU A 282 7.23 -11.71 17.58
CA GLU A 282 8.42 -10.85 17.65
C GLU A 282 8.04 -9.37 17.68
N VAL A 283 7.06 -8.95 16.87
CA VAL A 283 6.56 -7.57 16.85
C VAL A 283 5.99 -7.17 18.20
N VAL A 284 5.07 -7.96 18.77
CA VAL A 284 4.45 -7.62 20.06
C VAL A 284 5.45 -7.71 21.21
N THR A 285 6.48 -8.56 21.08
CA THR A 285 7.59 -8.64 22.05
C THR A 285 8.43 -7.37 22.02
N HIS A 286 8.77 -6.83 20.84
CA HIS A 286 9.46 -5.54 20.70
C HIS A 286 8.75 -4.42 21.47
N TYR A 287 7.43 -4.28 21.30
CA TYR A 287 6.64 -3.29 22.04
C TYR A 287 6.56 -3.61 23.54
N ASN A 288 6.47 -4.90 23.89
CA ASN A 288 6.45 -5.33 25.29
C ASN A 288 7.77 -5.06 26.02
N GLU A 289 8.90 -5.07 25.31
CA GLU A 289 10.22 -4.71 25.83
C GLU A 289 10.42 -3.19 25.89
N GLY A 290 9.61 -2.41 25.16
CA GLY A 290 9.57 -0.96 25.19
C GLY A 290 10.47 -0.27 24.19
N GLY A 291 11.08 -0.99 23.24
CA GLY A 291 11.91 -0.44 22.17
C GLY A 291 13.20 0.25 22.68
N HIS A 292 13.87 0.95 21.77
CA HIS A 292 15.13 1.65 22.02
C HIS A 292 14.91 3.15 22.11
N TYR A 293 15.70 3.79 22.99
CA TYR A 293 15.69 5.25 23.11
C TYR A 293 16.42 5.91 21.93
N SER A 294 15.83 6.98 21.41
CA SER A 294 16.48 7.97 20.54
C SER A 294 15.90 9.36 20.81
N SER A 295 16.55 10.42 20.36
CA SER A 295 16.06 11.80 20.55
C SER A 295 14.77 12.08 19.78
N THR A 296 14.44 11.25 18.79
CA THR A 296 13.27 11.37 17.90
C THR A 296 12.20 10.33 18.15
N VAL A 297 12.41 9.42 19.14
CA VAL A 297 11.39 8.41 19.48
C VAL A 297 10.07 9.09 19.83
N ASP A 298 8.96 8.51 19.34
CA ASP A 298 7.66 9.12 19.53
C ASP A 298 7.29 9.18 21.03
N PRO A 299 6.78 10.33 21.53
CA PRO A 299 6.32 10.46 22.92
C PRO A 299 5.22 9.46 23.30
N LEU A 300 4.50 8.89 22.33
CA LEU A 300 3.52 7.82 22.56
C LEU A 300 4.19 6.48 22.91
N MET A 301 5.48 6.31 22.66
CA MET A 301 6.27 5.18 23.19
C MET A 301 6.59 5.38 24.68
N LYS A 302 5.54 5.49 25.50
CA LYS A 302 5.59 5.89 26.94
C LYS A 302 6.36 4.94 27.85
N LYS A 303 6.62 3.71 27.39
CA LYS A 303 7.20 2.62 28.19
C LYS A 303 8.63 2.28 27.80
N LEU A 304 9.36 3.21 27.21
CA LEU A 304 10.76 3.02 26.83
C LEU A 304 11.60 2.45 27.96
N GLY A 305 12.32 1.37 27.69
CA GLY A 305 13.21 0.70 28.64
C GLY A 305 12.54 0.03 29.84
N ILE A 306 11.22 0.13 29.99
CA ILE A 306 10.43 -0.52 31.05
C ILE A 306 9.56 -1.62 30.42
N GLY A 307 9.05 -1.38 29.22
CA GLY A 307 8.10 -2.24 28.49
C GLY A 307 6.66 -2.14 28.98
N LEU A 308 5.76 -2.78 28.25
CA LEU A 308 4.32 -2.77 28.53
C LEU A 308 3.95 -3.65 29.74
N GLN A 309 4.86 -4.55 30.18
CA GLN A 309 4.66 -5.51 31.28
C GLN A 309 3.49 -6.47 31.03
N LEU A 310 3.24 -6.82 29.76
CA LEU A 310 2.27 -7.83 29.40
C LEU A 310 2.79 -9.23 29.74
N THR A 311 1.91 -10.09 30.23
CA THR A 311 2.23 -11.51 30.47
C THR A 311 2.32 -12.27 29.13
N ASN A 312 2.90 -13.47 29.14
CA ASN A 312 2.92 -14.33 27.96
C ASN A 312 1.50 -14.63 27.42
N GLN A 313 0.50 -14.72 28.32
CA GLN A 313 -0.89 -14.92 27.91
C GLN A 313 -1.44 -13.66 27.24
N ASP A 314 -1.16 -12.47 27.77
CA ASP A 314 -1.60 -11.20 27.16
C ASP A 314 -1.00 -11.01 25.75
N LEU A 315 0.29 -11.37 25.56
CA LEU A 315 0.94 -11.36 24.24
C LEU A 315 0.27 -12.32 23.26
N ALA A 316 -0.04 -13.55 23.71
CA ALA A 316 -0.74 -14.51 22.88
C ALA A 316 -2.16 -14.04 22.52
N ASP A 317 -2.87 -13.44 23.48
CA ASP A 317 -4.22 -12.90 23.26
C ASP A 317 -4.19 -11.72 22.29
N LEU A 318 -3.19 -10.84 22.40
CA LEU A 318 -2.97 -9.72 21.47
C LEU A 318 -2.69 -10.21 20.04
N VAL A 319 -1.83 -11.21 19.88
CA VAL A 319 -1.58 -11.84 18.56
C VAL A 319 -2.86 -12.49 18.00
N ASN A 320 -3.64 -13.16 18.83
CA ASN A 320 -4.93 -13.74 18.41
C ASN A 320 -5.91 -12.66 17.94
N PHE A 321 -5.97 -11.52 18.62
CA PHE A 321 -6.74 -10.38 18.14
C PHE A 321 -6.23 -9.87 16.80
N LEU A 322 -4.93 -9.62 16.64
CA LEU A 322 -4.35 -9.14 15.37
C LEU A 322 -4.69 -10.06 14.19
N LYS A 323 -4.74 -11.38 14.41
CA LYS A 323 -5.15 -12.35 13.38
C LYS A 323 -6.63 -12.24 12.98
N THR A 324 -7.49 -11.65 13.83
CA THR A 324 -8.88 -11.37 13.45
C THR A 324 -9.04 -10.30 12.38
N LEU A 325 -7.98 -9.51 12.12
CA LEU A 325 -7.96 -8.48 11.08
C LEU A 325 -7.73 -9.03 9.67
N SER A 326 -7.66 -10.35 9.53
CA SER A 326 -7.36 -11.08 8.30
C SER A 326 -8.62 -11.35 7.48
N ASP A 327 -8.65 -10.80 6.25
CA ASP A 327 -9.68 -11.02 5.25
C ASP A 327 -9.26 -12.16 4.31
N LYS A 328 -9.67 -13.38 4.64
CA LYS A 328 -9.26 -14.60 3.93
C LYS A 328 -9.80 -14.67 2.51
N GLU A 329 -10.98 -14.11 2.26
CA GLU A 329 -11.59 -14.12 0.93
C GLU A 329 -10.82 -13.20 -0.02
N PHE A 330 -10.37 -12.04 0.48
CA PHE A 330 -9.62 -11.07 -0.29
C PHE A 330 -8.29 -11.64 -0.81
N ILE A 331 -7.54 -12.39 0.02
CA ILE A 331 -6.24 -12.95 -0.36
C ILE A 331 -6.33 -14.29 -1.10
N SER A 332 -7.48 -14.98 -1.05
CA SER A 332 -7.64 -16.27 -1.73
C SER A 332 -7.58 -16.10 -3.25
N GLU A 333 -6.99 -17.05 -3.93
CA GLU A 333 -7.12 -17.19 -5.40
C GLU A 333 -8.58 -17.57 -5.73
N LYS A 334 -9.19 -16.85 -6.66
CA LYS A 334 -10.49 -17.22 -7.22
C LYS A 334 -10.31 -18.06 -8.46
#